data_838822cda8deb8640b6a976bd65f561c
#
_entry.id   838822cda8deb8640b6a976bd65f561c
#
_cell.length_a   1.000
_cell.length_b   1.000
_cell.length_c   1.000
_cell.angle_alpha   90.00
_cell.angle_beta   90.00
_cell.angle_gamma   90.00
#
_symmetry.space_group_name_H-M   'P 1'
#
loop_
_entity.id
_entity.type
_entity.pdbx_description
1 polymer ?
#
loop_
_entity_poly.entity_id
_entity_poly.type
_entity_poly.pdbx_seq_one_letter_code
_entity_poly.pdbx_strand_id
1 'polypeptide(L)'
;KMNKIVWFRNDLRVSNNDAFNEAVKSGKILPIYIFDKEYHKLPTSSSFHLDFLKSSLDDLSKTLSEKYNAKLNIYYGDTLEILSHLTNKFKINEVYSNIIFKNMYITNLDKEVSFLFKEKNINWKISNQFGVQLNHRIRNKWSYNWNKFIDSESVNSNLNCEFISDNYVEDLSKIETNNLENGKIQIGGRQNALQLLDSFLNDRSENYQKEMSSPITGETSCSRLSPHIAFGNISIKEIFKKTNDKLKSNLSFSKKKSLIAFKSRLAWHCHFIQKLYD
;
A
#
# COMPACT_ATOMS: atom_id res chain seq x y z
N LYS A 1 -3.12 4.21 29.03
CA LYS A 1 -2.45 4.19 27.71
C LYS A 1 -3.44 4.63 26.65
N MET A 2 -2.99 5.42 25.67
CA MET A 2 -3.78 5.92 24.55
C MET A 2 -4.16 4.78 23.60
N ASN A 3 -5.41 4.70 23.18
CA ASN A 3 -5.88 3.70 22.22
C ASN A 3 -5.87 4.27 20.81
N LYS A 4 -5.37 3.50 19.87
CA LYS A 4 -5.12 3.91 18.49
C LYS A 4 -5.67 2.89 17.51
N ILE A 5 -6.04 3.36 16.34
CA ILE A 5 -6.28 2.51 15.17
C ILE A 5 -5.10 2.67 14.19
N VAL A 6 -4.62 1.56 13.65
CA VAL A 6 -3.90 1.54 12.38
C VAL A 6 -4.86 1.05 11.32
N TRP A 7 -5.27 1.96 10.45
CA TRP A 7 -6.21 1.66 9.38
C TRP A 7 -5.43 1.40 8.08
N PHE A 8 -5.18 0.11 7.82
CA PHE A 8 -4.60 -0.32 6.56
C PHE A 8 -5.58 -0.11 5.42
N ARG A 9 -5.10 0.41 4.31
CA ARG A 9 -5.90 0.73 3.14
C ARG A 9 -5.23 0.16 1.88
N ASN A 10 -4.49 0.98 1.11
CA ASN A 10 -3.66 0.54 -0.02
C ASN A 10 -2.17 0.52 0.34
N ASP A 11 -1.88 0.02 1.50
CA ASP A 11 -0.56 -0.03 2.12
C ASP A 11 -0.37 -1.35 2.89
N LEU A 12 -0.78 -2.47 2.24
CA LEU A 12 -0.92 -3.80 2.86
C LEU A 12 0.43 -4.43 3.16
N ARG A 13 1.20 -3.78 4.05
CA ARG A 13 2.50 -4.19 4.56
C ARG A 13 2.80 -3.51 5.89
N VAL A 14 3.69 -4.08 6.67
CA VAL A 14 4.23 -3.46 7.90
C VAL A 14 5.59 -2.80 7.67
N SER A 15 6.38 -3.30 6.72
CA SER A 15 7.72 -2.77 6.41
C SER A 15 7.63 -1.53 5.53
N ASN A 16 8.45 -0.50 5.79
CA ASN A 16 8.40 0.76 5.06
C ASN A 16 6.98 1.36 4.99
N ASN A 17 6.25 1.30 6.10
CA ASN A 17 4.91 1.84 6.26
C ASN A 17 4.94 2.90 7.36
N ASP A 18 4.96 4.18 6.96
CA ASP A 18 5.15 5.28 7.89
C ASP A 18 3.98 5.42 8.89
N ALA A 19 2.74 5.16 8.47
CA ALA A 19 1.58 5.18 9.35
C ALA A 19 1.68 4.09 10.43
N PHE A 20 2.05 2.86 10.06
CA PHE A 20 2.29 1.78 11.00
C PHE A 20 3.45 2.10 11.95
N ASN A 21 4.58 2.54 11.39
CA ASN A 21 5.78 2.87 12.16
C ASN A 21 5.53 3.96 13.21
N GLU A 22 4.75 4.98 12.87
CA GLU A 22 4.38 6.04 13.84
C GLU A 22 3.43 5.53 14.93
N ALA A 23 2.47 4.70 14.57
CA ALA A 23 1.51 4.17 15.51
C ALA A 23 2.16 3.29 16.59
N VAL A 24 3.10 2.40 16.19
CA VAL A 24 3.71 1.39 17.09
C VAL A 24 4.69 1.96 18.12
N LYS A 25 4.98 3.25 18.07
CA LYS A 25 5.86 3.93 19.03
C LYS A 25 5.32 3.93 20.46
N SER A 26 4.00 3.83 20.65
CA SER A 26 3.38 3.81 21.98
C SER A 26 1.90 3.44 21.95
N GLY A 27 1.36 3.05 23.10
CA GLY A 27 -0.09 2.93 23.31
C GLY A 27 -0.63 1.53 23.04
N LYS A 28 -1.95 1.44 22.80
CA LYS A 28 -2.66 0.21 22.41
C LYS A 28 -3.20 0.37 21.01
N ILE A 29 -2.92 -0.59 20.16
CA ILE A 29 -3.16 -0.50 18.72
C ILE A 29 -4.15 -1.56 18.28
N LEU A 30 -5.20 -1.13 17.57
CA LEU A 30 -6.14 -1.97 16.85
C LEU A 30 -5.82 -1.90 15.35
N PRO A 31 -5.18 -2.94 14.77
CA PRO A 31 -4.97 -3.00 13.33
C PRO A 31 -6.28 -3.37 12.64
N ILE A 32 -6.72 -2.56 11.67
CA ILE A 32 -7.95 -2.80 10.94
C ILE A 32 -7.78 -2.72 9.42
N TYR A 33 -8.64 -3.43 8.71
CA TYR A 33 -8.97 -3.24 7.31
C TYR A 33 -10.48 -3.18 7.13
N ILE A 34 -10.98 -2.31 6.26
CA ILE A 34 -12.42 -2.18 5.98
C ILE A 34 -12.64 -2.44 4.49
N PHE A 35 -13.44 -3.48 4.19
CA PHE A 35 -14.06 -3.64 2.88
C PHE A 35 -15.27 -2.72 2.81
N ASP A 36 -15.11 -1.58 2.14
CA ASP A 36 -16.22 -0.67 1.91
C ASP A 36 -17.16 -1.23 0.85
N LYS A 37 -18.41 -1.51 1.24
CA LYS A 37 -19.38 -2.19 0.38
C LYS A 37 -19.74 -1.40 -0.88
N GLU A 38 -19.77 -0.06 -0.78
CA GLU A 38 -20.13 0.79 -1.91
C GLU A 38 -18.95 0.99 -2.86
N TYR A 39 -17.74 1.09 -2.33
CA TYR A 39 -16.54 1.14 -3.15
C TYR A 39 -16.40 -0.07 -4.06
N HIS A 40 -16.68 -1.26 -3.54
CA HIS A 40 -16.54 -2.50 -4.30
C HIS A 40 -17.67 -2.74 -5.33
N LYS A 41 -18.77 -1.98 -5.27
CA LYS A 41 -19.83 -1.96 -6.29
C LYS A 41 -19.54 -1.00 -7.45
N LEU A 42 -18.51 -0.17 -7.34
CA LEU A 42 -18.18 0.79 -8.41
C LEU A 42 -17.80 0.05 -9.71
N PRO A 43 -18.13 0.61 -10.89
CA PRO A 43 -17.78 0.01 -12.18
C PRO A 43 -16.27 -0.17 -12.39
N THR A 44 -15.45 0.53 -11.62
CA THR A 44 -13.98 0.42 -11.62
C THR A 44 -13.45 -0.72 -10.76
N SER A 45 -14.32 -1.38 -10.00
CA SER A 45 -13.99 -2.57 -9.19
C SER A 45 -14.15 -3.83 -10.03
N SER A 46 -13.29 -4.82 -9.81
CA SER A 46 -13.42 -6.13 -10.45
C SER A 46 -13.09 -7.25 -9.46
N SER A 47 -13.59 -8.45 -9.76
CA SER A 47 -13.28 -9.65 -8.98
C SER A 47 -11.77 -9.96 -8.93
N PHE A 48 -11.04 -9.65 -10.01
CA PHE A 48 -9.56 -9.77 -10.02
C PHE A 48 -8.90 -8.91 -8.94
N HIS A 49 -9.40 -7.69 -8.72
CA HIS A 49 -8.91 -6.82 -7.65
C HIS A 49 -9.23 -7.41 -6.27
N LEU A 50 -10.40 -8.03 -6.11
CA LEU A 50 -10.81 -8.65 -4.85
C LEU A 50 -9.99 -9.88 -4.51
N ASP A 51 -9.69 -10.74 -5.49
CA ASP A 51 -8.82 -11.92 -5.30
C ASP A 51 -7.39 -11.51 -4.90
N PHE A 52 -6.85 -10.51 -5.60
CA PHE A 52 -5.54 -9.95 -5.26
C PHE A 52 -5.53 -9.31 -3.87
N LEU A 53 -6.60 -8.59 -3.51
CA LEU A 53 -6.76 -7.96 -2.21
C LEU A 53 -6.86 -9.01 -1.09
N LYS A 54 -7.66 -10.07 -1.26
CA LYS A 54 -7.77 -11.15 -0.27
C LYS A 54 -6.42 -11.78 0.02
N SER A 55 -5.68 -12.19 -1.02
CA SER A 55 -4.34 -12.78 -0.83
C SER A 55 -3.35 -11.80 -0.19
N SER A 56 -3.49 -10.50 -0.45
CA SER A 56 -2.68 -9.46 0.20
C SER A 56 -3.02 -9.31 1.68
N LEU A 57 -4.29 -9.42 2.06
CA LEU A 57 -4.75 -9.36 3.45
C LEU A 57 -4.35 -10.61 4.24
N ASP A 58 -4.38 -11.79 3.61
CA ASP A 58 -3.91 -13.03 4.21
C ASP A 58 -2.42 -12.95 4.56
N ASP A 59 -1.60 -12.44 3.64
CA ASP A 59 -0.15 -12.24 3.86
C ASP A 59 0.11 -11.19 4.96
N LEU A 60 -0.63 -10.08 4.97
CA LEU A 60 -0.53 -9.06 6.02
C LEU A 60 -0.96 -9.61 7.38
N SER A 61 -2.08 -10.35 7.43
CA SER A 61 -2.61 -10.98 8.64
C SER A 61 -1.61 -11.98 9.23
N LYS A 62 -1.03 -12.82 8.36
CA LYS A 62 0.05 -13.75 8.75
C LYS A 62 1.26 -13.00 9.29
N THR A 63 1.71 -11.94 8.62
CA THR A 63 2.85 -11.13 9.06
C THR A 63 2.60 -10.48 10.43
N LEU A 64 1.40 -9.93 10.65
CA LEU A 64 1.02 -9.34 11.94
C LEU A 64 0.99 -10.40 13.05
N SER A 65 0.44 -11.57 12.77
CA SER A 65 0.39 -12.68 13.74
C SER A 65 1.78 -13.19 14.10
N GLU A 66 2.60 -13.50 13.10
CA GLU A 66 3.91 -14.12 13.32
C GLU A 66 4.95 -13.18 13.93
N LYS A 67 4.97 -11.91 13.51
CA LYS A 67 5.99 -10.95 13.96
C LYS A 67 5.60 -10.16 15.21
N TYR A 68 4.31 -9.94 15.40
CA TYR A 68 3.82 -9.00 16.41
C TYR A 68 2.81 -9.62 17.37
N ASN A 69 2.45 -10.90 17.18
CA ASN A 69 1.36 -11.57 17.89
C ASN A 69 0.07 -10.74 17.87
N ALA A 70 -0.21 -10.11 16.71
CA ALA A 70 -1.30 -9.19 16.50
C ALA A 70 -2.31 -9.74 15.47
N LYS A 71 -3.60 -9.49 15.70
CA LYS A 71 -4.67 -9.85 14.78
C LYS A 71 -4.98 -8.66 13.88
N LEU A 72 -5.05 -8.88 12.55
CA LEU A 72 -5.70 -7.94 11.65
C LEU A 72 -7.21 -8.09 11.77
N ASN A 73 -7.90 -7.05 12.18
CA ASN A 73 -9.36 -7.06 12.30
C ASN A 73 -9.94 -6.56 10.97
N ILE A 74 -10.70 -7.41 10.29
CA ILE A 74 -11.28 -7.11 8.97
C ILE A 74 -12.77 -6.90 9.13
N TYR A 75 -13.30 -5.83 8.52
CA TYR A 75 -14.71 -5.46 8.57
C TYR A 75 -15.25 -5.30 7.15
N TYR A 76 -16.53 -5.59 6.97
CA TYR A 76 -17.27 -5.38 5.71
C TYR A 76 -18.49 -4.51 5.97
N GLY A 77 -18.66 -3.42 5.24
CA GLY A 77 -19.83 -2.56 5.39
C GLY A 77 -19.58 -1.11 5.00
N ASP A 78 -20.32 -0.23 5.63
CA ASP A 78 -20.13 1.22 5.50
C ASP A 78 -18.93 1.67 6.35
N THR A 79 -18.00 2.36 5.72
CA THR A 79 -16.74 2.78 6.37
C THR A 79 -16.99 3.76 7.52
N LEU A 80 -17.93 4.70 7.37
CA LEU A 80 -18.23 5.70 8.42
C LEU A 80 -18.89 5.05 9.64
N GLU A 81 -19.86 4.16 9.40
CA GLU A 81 -20.55 3.42 10.47
C GLU A 81 -19.55 2.55 11.25
N ILE A 82 -18.69 1.82 10.54
CA ILE A 82 -17.66 0.97 11.17
C ILE A 82 -16.68 1.80 11.98
N LEU A 83 -16.13 2.87 11.42
CA LEU A 83 -15.20 3.75 12.14
C LEU A 83 -15.86 4.42 13.34
N SER A 84 -17.11 4.87 13.20
CA SER A 84 -17.87 5.45 14.31
C SER A 84 -18.08 4.44 15.44
N HIS A 85 -18.43 3.19 15.11
CA HIS A 85 -18.61 2.12 16.08
C HIS A 85 -17.29 1.78 16.79
N LEU A 86 -16.21 1.56 16.04
CA LEU A 86 -14.91 1.17 16.59
C LEU A 86 -14.31 2.26 17.48
N THR A 87 -14.43 3.50 17.07
CA THR A 87 -13.90 4.64 17.85
C THR A 87 -14.60 4.78 19.20
N ASN A 88 -15.91 4.51 19.27
CA ASN A 88 -16.65 4.50 20.50
C ASN A 88 -16.33 3.25 21.36
N LYS A 89 -16.37 2.06 20.77
CA LYS A 89 -16.15 0.78 21.44
C LYS A 89 -14.79 0.70 22.12
N PHE A 90 -13.75 1.11 21.42
CA PHE A 90 -12.37 1.03 21.91
C PHE A 90 -11.85 2.35 22.48
N LYS A 91 -12.69 3.39 22.56
CA LYS A 91 -12.32 4.74 23.06
C LYS A 91 -11.04 5.24 22.38
N ILE A 92 -11.08 5.26 21.03
CA ILE A 92 -9.94 5.62 20.21
C ILE A 92 -9.65 7.11 20.29
N ASN A 93 -8.38 7.46 20.45
CA ASN A 93 -7.89 8.82 20.49
C ASN A 93 -7.20 9.26 19.20
N GLU A 94 -6.53 8.31 18.52
CA GLU A 94 -5.77 8.57 17.31
C GLU A 94 -6.01 7.48 16.26
N VAL A 95 -6.06 7.89 14.99
CA VAL A 95 -6.09 6.99 13.85
C VAL A 95 -4.89 7.28 12.95
N TYR A 96 -4.21 6.22 12.51
CA TYR A 96 -3.06 6.30 11.62
C TYR A 96 -3.40 5.59 10.31
N SER A 97 -3.19 6.23 9.19
CA SER A 97 -3.34 5.63 7.86
C SER A 97 -2.43 6.31 6.85
N ASN A 98 -2.21 5.66 5.72
CA ASN A 98 -1.61 6.30 4.56
C ASN A 98 -2.69 6.90 3.67
N ILE A 99 -2.36 8.03 3.01
CA ILE A 99 -3.24 8.63 2.01
C ILE A 99 -3.40 7.70 0.81
N ILE A 100 -4.59 7.67 0.23
CA ILE A 100 -4.89 6.97 -1.01
C ILE A 100 -5.14 7.99 -2.12
N PHE A 101 -4.49 7.77 -3.25
CA PHE A 101 -4.73 8.51 -4.49
C PHE A 101 -5.45 7.59 -5.47
N LYS A 102 -6.78 7.71 -5.59
CA LYS A 102 -7.59 6.88 -6.49
C LYS A 102 -8.64 7.71 -7.23
N ASN A 103 -9.86 7.67 -6.78
CA ASN A 103 -11.02 8.27 -7.44
C ASN A 103 -11.77 9.23 -6.51
N MET A 104 -12.77 9.91 -7.06
CA MET A 104 -13.58 10.87 -6.31
C MET A 104 -14.33 10.24 -5.13
N TYR A 105 -14.72 8.95 -5.24
CA TYR A 105 -15.35 8.25 -4.13
C TYR A 105 -14.48 8.25 -2.88
N ILE A 106 -13.22 7.83 -3.02
CA ILE A 106 -12.23 7.81 -1.92
C ILE A 106 -11.96 9.24 -1.41
N THR A 107 -11.84 10.23 -2.31
CA THR A 107 -11.62 11.61 -1.91
C THR A 107 -12.78 12.16 -1.07
N ASN A 108 -14.01 11.84 -1.43
CA ASN A 108 -15.21 12.27 -0.69
C ASN A 108 -15.33 11.51 0.63
N LEU A 109 -15.10 10.20 0.62
CA LEU A 109 -15.07 9.39 1.84
C LEU A 109 -14.06 9.92 2.86
N ASP A 110 -12.85 10.29 2.41
CA ASP A 110 -11.82 10.85 3.30
C ASP A 110 -12.24 12.19 3.91
N LYS A 111 -12.99 13.02 3.19
CA LYS A 111 -13.58 14.26 3.74
C LYS A 111 -14.62 13.95 4.83
N GLU A 112 -15.50 12.98 4.59
CA GLU A 112 -16.52 12.58 5.56
C GLU A 112 -15.90 11.94 6.80
N VAL A 113 -14.89 11.09 6.64
CA VAL A 113 -14.11 10.51 7.75
C VAL A 113 -13.40 11.61 8.55
N SER A 114 -12.82 12.60 7.86
CA SER A 114 -12.17 13.73 8.52
C SER A 114 -13.16 14.54 9.37
N PHE A 115 -14.37 14.74 8.86
CA PHE A 115 -15.44 15.40 9.61
C PHE A 115 -15.87 14.59 10.83
N LEU A 116 -16.13 13.28 10.67
CA LEU A 116 -16.46 12.36 11.74
C LEU A 116 -15.42 12.38 12.87
N PHE A 117 -14.13 12.32 12.51
CA PHE A 117 -13.07 12.32 13.52
C PHE A 117 -12.92 13.66 14.23
N LYS A 118 -13.15 14.76 13.51
CA LYS A 118 -13.16 16.10 14.11
C LYS A 118 -14.29 16.24 15.15
N GLU A 119 -15.49 15.80 14.83
CA GLU A 119 -16.62 15.80 15.78
C GLU A 119 -16.35 14.97 17.03
N LYS A 120 -15.64 13.86 16.88
CA LYS A 120 -15.29 12.95 17.98
C LYS A 120 -13.99 13.34 18.71
N ASN A 121 -13.33 14.44 18.34
CA ASN A 121 -12.02 14.85 18.85
C ASN A 121 -10.94 13.77 18.69
N ILE A 122 -10.97 13.04 17.56
CA ILE A 122 -10.00 12.01 17.21
C ILE A 122 -8.95 12.63 16.29
N ASN A 123 -7.68 12.42 16.61
CA ASN A 123 -6.58 12.90 15.81
C ASN A 123 -6.27 11.90 14.69
N TRP A 124 -6.59 12.26 13.44
CA TRP A 124 -6.25 11.44 12.26
C TRP A 124 -4.90 11.85 11.69
N LYS A 125 -3.91 10.99 11.84
CA LYS A 125 -2.56 11.15 11.32
C LYS A 125 -2.41 10.42 10.00
N ILE A 126 -2.26 11.17 8.93
CA ILE A 126 -2.16 10.67 7.57
C ILE A 126 -0.71 10.78 7.10
N SER A 127 -0.13 9.66 6.69
CA SER A 127 1.20 9.58 6.09
C SER A 127 1.11 9.48 4.58
N ASN A 128 2.19 9.81 3.89
CA ASN A 128 2.27 9.74 2.43
C ASN A 128 3.27 8.66 2.00
N GLN A 129 2.79 7.68 1.25
CA GLN A 129 3.62 6.55 0.78
C GLN A 129 4.19 6.72 -0.64
N PHE A 130 3.88 7.84 -1.30
CA PHE A 130 4.36 8.16 -2.64
C PHE A 130 5.04 9.53 -2.68
N GLY A 131 5.86 9.76 -3.70
CA GLY A 131 6.52 11.04 -3.92
C GLY A 131 5.58 12.12 -4.48
N VAL A 132 4.41 12.28 -3.84
CA VAL A 132 3.38 13.25 -4.19
C VAL A 132 3.41 14.40 -3.21
N GLN A 133 3.37 15.63 -3.72
CA GLN A 133 3.35 16.84 -2.91
C GLN A 133 1.90 17.24 -2.64
N LEU A 134 1.53 17.22 -1.36
CA LEU A 134 0.22 17.64 -0.92
C LEU A 134 0.21 19.18 -0.80
N ASN A 135 -0.86 19.81 -1.29
CA ASN A 135 -1.09 21.26 -1.15
C ASN A 135 -0.06 22.18 -1.83
N HIS A 136 0.71 21.68 -2.76
CA HIS A 136 1.66 22.48 -3.53
C HIS A 136 1.21 22.69 -4.97
N ARG A 137 0.91 23.93 -5.35
CA ARG A 137 0.58 24.33 -6.73
C ARG A 137 1.81 24.53 -7.61
N ILE A 138 3.02 24.44 -7.08
CA ILE A 138 4.26 24.77 -7.79
C ILE A 138 4.91 23.48 -8.30
N ARG A 139 4.75 23.18 -9.58
CA ARG A 139 5.31 22.00 -10.26
C ARG A 139 6.84 22.07 -10.46
N ASN A 140 7.43 23.25 -10.41
CA ASN A 140 8.84 23.47 -10.79
C ASN A 140 9.87 22.73 -9.91
N LYS A 141 9.48 22.23 -8.74
CA LYS A 141 10.37 21.50 -7.82
C LYS A 141 10.00 20.02 -7.67
N TRP A 142 9.12 19.47 -8.55
CA TRP A 142 8.66 18.10 -8.39
C TRP A 142 9.81 17.09 -8.35
N SER A 143 10.73 17.14 -9.31
CA SER A 143 11.88 16.21 -9.36
C SER A 143 12.78 16.32 -8.13
N TYR A 144 13.01 17.53 -7.62
CA TYR A 144 13.77 17.74 -6.39
C TYR A 144 13.08 17.09 -5.19
N ASN A 145 11.80 17.32 -5.03
CA ASN A 145 11.02 16.77 -3.91
C ASN A 145 10.85 15.26 -4.02
N TRP A 146 10.70 14.72 -5.25
CA TRP A 146 10.69 13.29 -5.48
C TRP A 146 12.02 12.64 -5.09
N ASN A 147 13.16 13.22 -5.45
CA ASN A 147 14.48 12.74 -5.04
C ASN A 147 14.62 12.76 -3.52
N LYS A 148 14.21 13.84 -2.87
CA LYS A 148 14.20 13.92 -1.40
C LYS A 148 13.31 12.85 -0.75
N PHE A 149 12.14 12.57 -1.33
CA PHE A 149 11.25 11.51 -0.86
C PHE A 149 11.89 10.13 -1.02
N ILE A 150 12.43 9.82 -2.20
CA ILE A 150 12.91 8.47 -2.51
C ILE A 150 14.20 8.13 -1.74
N ASP A 151 15.02 9.13 -1.45
CA ASP A 151 16.27 8.99 -0.70
C ASP A 151 16.04 9.02 0.83
N SER A 152 14.87 9.45 1.29
CA SER A 152 14.55 9.44 2.71
C SER A 152 14.39 8.00 3.23
N GLU A 153 15.07 7.71 4.34
CA GLU A 153 14.94 6.40 4.98
C GLU A 153 13.57 6.22 5.63
N SER A 154 12.99 5.04 5.45
CA SER A 154 11.86 4.63 6.28
C SER A 154 12.40 4.16 7.61
N VAL A 155 12.14 4.93 8.66
CA VAL A 155 12.56 4.57 10.01
C VAL A 155 11.69 3.43 10.50
N ASN A 156 12.24 2.24 10.66
CA ASN A 156 11.60 1.18 11.42
C ASN A 156 11.60 1.58 12.90
N SER A 157 10.44 1.88 13.43
CA SER A 157 10.32 2.25 14.86
C SER A 157 10.46 1.03 15.75
N ASN A 158 11.11 1.21 16.90
CA ASN A 158 11.10 0.20 17.97
C ASN A 158 9.65 0.02 18.45
N LEU A 159 9.23 -1.21 18.58
CA LEU A 159 7.92 -1.57 19.09
C LEU A 159 7.85 -1.19 20.58
N ASN A 160 6.95 -0.27 20.90
CA ASN A 160 6.65 0.11 22.29
C ASN A 160 5.13 0.24 22.48
N CYS A 161 4.38 -0.74 21.99
CA CYS A 161 2.93 -0.77 22.02
C CYS A 161 2.40 -2.14 22.43
N GLU A 162 1.11 -2.18 22.73
CA GLU A 162 0.33 -3.41 22.89
C GLU A 162 -0.65 -3.50 21.72
N PHE A 163 -0.83 -4.70 21.15
CA PHE A 163 -1.88 -4.91 20.17
C PHE A 163 -3.16 -5.38 20.85
N ILE A 164 -4.28 -4.79 20.45
CA ILE A 164 -5.62 -5.20 20.88
C ILE A 164 -6.37 -5.79 19.70
N SER A 165 -7.32 -6.65 19.96
CA SER A 165 -8.14 -7.30 18.93
C SER A 165 -9.62 -7.13 19.24
N ASP A 166 -10.41 -7.11 18.17
CA ASP A 166 -11.85 -7.28 18.29
C ASP A 166 -12.22 -8.78 18.26
N ASN A 167 -13.21 -9.16 19.04
CA ASN A 167 -13.78 -10.52 18.99
C ASN A 167 -14.68 -10.73 17.76
N TYR A 168 -14.94 -9.65 17.02
CA TYR A 168 -15.70 -9.70 15.77
C TYR A 168 -14.91 -10.47 14.71
N VAL A 169 -15.59 -11.39 14.04
CA VAL A 169 -15.07 -12.13 12.89
C VAL A 169 -15.99 -11.86 11.70
N GLU A 170 -15.44 -11.18 10.69
CA GLU A 170 -16.20 -10.97 9.47
C GLU A 170 -16.20 -12.22 8.61
N ASP A 171 -17.37 -12.54 8.10
CA ASP A 171 -17.52 -13.58 7.09
C ASP A 171 -17.16 -13.02 5.70
N LEU A 172 -15.91 -13.21 5.31
CA LEU A 172 -15.40 -12.76 4.01
C LEU A 172 -15.99 -13.57 2.82
N SER A 173 -16.75 -14.63 3.07
CA SER A 173 -17.46 -15.37 2.02
C SER A 173 -18.52 -14.53 1.30
N LYS A 174 -19.01 -13.47 1.97
CA LYS A 174 -19.93 -12.48 1.39
C LYS A 174 -19.32 -11.65 0.25
N ILE A 175 -17.98 -11.65 0.14
CA ILE A 175 -17.28 -10.96 -0.93
C ILE A 175 -17.15 -11.93 -2.09
N GLU A 176 -18.01 -11.77 -3.09
CA GLU A 176 -17.97 -12.59 -4.29
C GLU A 176 -16.66 -12.39 -5.04
N THR A 177 -15.92 -13.46 -5.20
CA THR A 177 -14.73 -13.54 -6.05
C THR A 177 -15.01 -14.54 -7.16
N ASN A 178 -14.52 -14.25 -8.35
CA ASN A 178 -14.52 -15.27 -9.38
C ASN A 178 -13.41 -16.26 -9.03
N ASN A 179 -13.76 -17.49 -8.70
CA ASN A 179 -12.81 -18.60 -8.67
C ASN A 179 -12.33 -18.84 -10.09
N LEU A 180 -11.43 -17.97 -10.57
CA LEU A 180 -10.85 -18.12 -11.90
C LEU A 180 -9.74 -19.16 -11.78
N GLU A 181 -10.09 -20.38 -12.11
CA GLU A 181 -9.18 -21.53 -12.27
C GLU A 181 -8.08 -21.30 -13.32
N ASN A 182 -8.08 -20.16 -13.97
CA ASN A 182 -7.11 -19.83 -15.01
C ASN A 182 -5.90 -19.12 -14.40
N GLY A 183 -4.82 -19.84 -14.15
CA GLY A 183 -3.53 -19.46 -13.59
C GLY A 183 -2.78 -18.25 -14.17
N LYS A 184 -3.50 -17.26 -14.71
CA LYS A 184 -2.98 -16.01 -15.28
C LYS A 184 -3.07 -14.81 -14.34
N ILE A 185 -3.65 -14.96 -13.13
CA ILE A 185 -3.82 -13.85 -12.19
C ILE A 185 -2.65 -13.83 -11.22
N GLN A 186 -2.10 -12.64 -11.01
CA GLN A 186 -1.09 -12.45 -9.98
C GLN A 186 -1.70 -12.61 -8.59
N ILE A 187 -0.99 -13.29 -7.72
CA ILE A 187 -1.36 -13.46 -6.32
C ILE A 187 -0.78 -12.28 -5.53
N GLY A 188 -1.62 -11.62 -4.74
CA GLY A 188 -1.20 -10.52 -3.87
C GLY A 188 -0.29 -10.98 -2.73
N GLY A 189 0.17 -10.02 -1.94
CA GLY A 189 1.01 -10.25 -0.77
C GLY A 189 2.46 -9.83 -0.97
N ARG A 190 3.09 -9.49 0.14
CA ARG A 190 4.46 -8.95 0.16
C ARG A 190 5.49 -9.99 -0.29
N GLN A 191 5.33 -11.25 0.11
CA GLN A 191 6.28 -12.29 -0.30
C GLN A 191 6.30 -12.46 -1.81
N ASN A 192 5.14 -12.47 -2.47
CA ASN A 192 5.03 -12.53 -3.92
C ASN A 192 5.63 -11.29 -4.60
N ALA A 193 5.40 -10.11 -4.03
CA ALA A 193 6.02 -8.87 -4.52
C ALA A 193 7.56 -8.92 -4.47
N LEU A 194 8.13 -9.44 -3.39
CA LEU A 194 9.58 -9.58 -3.23
C LEU A 194 10.17 -10.61 -4.20
N GLN A 195 9.51 -11.74 -4.40
CA GLN A 195 9.92 -12.76 -5.38
C GLN A 195 9.90 -12.20 -6.80
N LEU A 196 8.84 -11.46 -7.17
CA LEU A 196 8.74 -10.79 -8.47
C LEU A 196 9.83 -9.75 -8.68
N LEU A 197 10.12 -8.95 -7.66
CA LEU A 197 11.20 -7.98 -7.73
C LEU A 197 12.56 -8.66 -7.87
N ASP A 198 12.81 -9.70 -7.09
CA ASP A 198 14.07 -10.44 -7.12
C ASP A 198 14.30 -11.09 -8.48
N SER A 199 13.32 -11.82 -9.01
CA SER A 199 13.40 -12.42 -10.36
C SER A 199 13.59 -11.36 -11.45
N PHE A 200 12.95 -10.19 -11.32
CA PHE A 200 13.15 -9.09 -12.26
C PHE A 200 14.56 -8.55 -12.21
N LEU A 201 15.08 -8.24 -11.03
CA LEU A 201 16.41 -7.67 -10.86
C LEU A 201 17.53 -8.65 -11.26
N ASN A 202 17.34 -9.96 -11.03
CA ASN A 202 18.35 -10.97 -11.30
C ASN A 202 18.28 -11.51 -12.73
N ASP A 203 17.09 -11.74 -13.27
CA ASP A 203 16.91 -12.48 -14.52
C ASP A 203 16.20 -11.67 -15.60
N ARG A 204 14.95 -11.27 -15.37
CA ARG A 204 14.03 -10.79 -16.39
C ARG A 204 14.31 -9.40 -16.94
N SER A 205 15.11 -8.60 -16.25
CA SER A 205 15.35 -7.20 -16.63
C SER A 205 16.36 -6.99 -17.78
N GLU A 206 17.00 -8.04 -18.29
CA GLU A 206 18.07 -7.92 -19.29
C GLU A 206 17.66 -7.07 -20.50
N ASN A 207 16.46 -7.33 -21.04
CA ASN A 207 15.93 -6.66 -22.21
C ASN A 207 14.78 -5.70 -21.93
N TYR A 208 14.51 -5.38 -20.66
CA TYR A 208 13.36 -4.58 -20.23
C TYR A 208 13.17 -3.32 -21.07
N GLN A 209 14.25 -2.55 -21.31
CA GLN A 209 14.15 -1.29 -22.03
C GLN A 209 13.64 -1.45 -23.47
N LYS A 210 13.96 -2.56 -24.14
CA LYS A 210 13.53 -2.85 -25.52
C LYS A 210 12.13 -3.44 -25.58
N GLU A 211 11.75 -4.22 -24.55
CA GLU A 211 10.59 -5.11 -24.57
C GLU A 211 9.40 -4.58 -23.78
N MET A 212 9.60 -3.56 -22.92
CA MET A 212 8.57 -3.06 -22.00
C MET A 212 7.32 -2.48 -22.68
N SER A 213 7.40 -2.11 -23.97
CA SER A 213 6.28 -1.54 -24.71
C SER A 213 5.48 -2.59 -25.48
N SER A 214 5.96 -3.81 -25.56
CA SER A 214 5.27 -4.91 -26.22
C SER A 214 4.39 -5.68 -25.24
N PRO A 215 3.11 -5.89 -25.52
CA PRO A 215 2.24 -6.69 -24.65
C PRO A 215 2.64 -8.16 -24.56
N ILE A 216 3.33 -8.68 -25.58
CA ILE A 216 3.80 -10.08 -25.63
C ILE A 216 5.04 -10.26 -24.77
N THR A 217 6.10 -9.49 -25.04
CA THR A 217 7.38 -9.62 -24.32
C THR A 217 7.32 -8.96 -22.94
N GLY A 218 6.47 -7.97 -22.75
CA GLY A 218 6.27 -7.29 -21.44
C GLY A 218 5.79 -8.22 -20.34
N GLU A 219 5.13 -9.35 -20.67
CA GLU A 219 4.73 -10.34 -19.67
C GLU A 219 5.93 -10.95 -18.96
N THR A 220 6.99 -11.23 -19.69
CA THR A 220 8.21 -11.88 -19.16
C THR A 220 9.30 -10.88 -18.77
N SER A 221 9.43 -9.76 -19.48
CA SER A 221 10.53 -8.80 -19.31
C SER A 221 10.21 -7.63 -18.38
N CYS A 222 8.93 -7.37 -18.06
CA CYS A 222 8.55 -6.34 -17.10
C CYS A 222 8.58 -6.84 -15.65
N SER A 223 8.65 -5.91 -14.72
CA SER A 223 8.70 -6.23 -13.28
C SER A 223 7.42 -6.88 -12.75
N ARG A 224 6.27 -6.59 -13.38
CA ARG A 224 4.93 -7.05 -12.96
C ARG A 224 4.52 -6.56 -11.56
N LEU A 225 5.14 -5.50 -11.05
CA LEU A 225 4.94 -5.00 -9.69
C LEU A 225 3.79 -3.99 -9.56
N SER A 226 3.18 -3.55 -10.67
CA SER A 226 2.14 -2.50 -10.61
C SER A 226 0.96 -2.82 -9.68
N PRO A 227 0.37 -4.03 -9.66
CA PRO A 227 -0.67 -4.33 -8.69
C PRO A 227 -0.14 -4.37 -7.26
N HIS A 228 1.07 -4.87 -7.03
CA HIS A 228 1.69 -4.88 -5.70
C HIS A 228 1.98 -3.47 -5.15
N ILE A 229 2.34 -2.52 -6.02
CA ILE A 229 2.48 -1.11 -5.64
C ILE A 229 1.11 -0.50 -5.37
N ALA A 230 0.11 -0.80 -6.20
CA ALA A 230 -1.24 -0.25 -6.10
C ALA A 230 -1.96 -0.68 -4.81
N PHE A 231 -1.77 -1.92 -4.35
CA PHE A 231 -2.29 -2.43 -3.08
C PHE A 231 -1.32 -2.28 -1.91
N GLY A 232 -0.12 -1.77 -2.17
CA GLY A 232 0.86 -1.46 -1.15
C GLY A 232 1.56 -2.66 -0.51
N ASN A 233 1.64 -3.80 -1.21
CA ASN A 233 2.40 -4.97 -0.73
C ASN A 233 3.90 -4.69 -0.64
N ILE A 234 4.41 -3.77 -1.45
CA ILE A 234 5.78 -3.31 -1.45
C ILE A 234 5.83 -1.79 -1.65
N SER A 235 6.76 -1.12 -0.99
CA SER A 235 6.92 0.32 -1.15
C SER A 235 7.78 0.66 -2.38
N ILE A 236 7.47 1.80 -2.99
CA ILE A 236 8.27 2.30 -4.12
C ILE A 236 9.70 2.62 -3.70
N LYS A 237 9.92 3.07 -2.47
CA LYS A 237 11.24 3.31 -1.89
C LYS A 237 12.09 2.03 -1.84
N GLU A 238 11.48 0.93 -1.39
CA GLU A 238 12.16 -0.35 -1.32
C GLU A 238 12.54 -0.88 -2.70
N ILE A 239 11.62 -0.79 -3.67
CA ILE A 239 11.90 -1.16 -5.06
C ILE A 239 13.07 -0.34 -5.62
N PHE A 240 13.04 0.97 -5.41
CA PHE A 240 14.09 1.88 -5.88
C PHE A 240 15.43 1.58 -5.23
N LYS A 241 15.47 1.37 -3.91
CA LYS A 241 16.70 1.03 -3.16
C LYS A 241 17.30 -0.28 -3.65
N LYS A 242 16.50 -1.35 -3.75
CA LYS A 242 16.97 -2.66 -4.26
C LYS A 242 17.48 -2.57 -5.69
N THR A 243 16.83 -1.74 -6.54
CA THR A 243 17.31 -1.49 -7.92
C THR A 243 18.64 -0.74 -7.92
N ASN A 244 18.82 0.27 -7.05
CA ASN A 244 20.10 0.96 -6.88
C ASN A 244 21.23 0.03 -6.42
N ASP A 245 20.93 -0.83 -5.46
CA ASP A 245 21.92 -1.79 -4.96
C ASP A 245 22.31 -2.79 -6.05
N LYS A 246 21.35 -3.25 -6.86
CA LYS A 246 21.67 -4.09 -8.02
C LYS A 246 22.55 -3.38 -9.06
N LEU A 247 22.32 -2.11 -9.30
CA LEU A 247 23.12 -1.30 -10.24
C LEU A 247 24.60 -1.14 -9.83
N LYS A 248 24.93 -1.36 -8.55
CA LYS A 248 26.32 -1.35 -8.04
C LYS A 248 27.08 -2.64 -8.37
N SER A 249 26.40 -3.72 -8.73
CA SER A 249 27.03 -4.99 -9.10
C SER A 249 27.56 -4.97 -10.54
N ASN A 250 28.38 -5.97 -10.89
CA ASN A 250 28.87 -6.12 -12.25
C ASN A 250 27.75 -6.62 -13.16
N LEU A 251 27.24 -5.75 -14.05
CA LEU A 251 26.09 -6.01 -14.92
C LEU A 251 26.49 -5.80 -16.39
N SER A 252 25.83 -6.53 -17.30
CA SER A 252 25.89 -6.23 -18.73
C SER A 252 25.45 -4.79 -19.01
N PHE A 253 25.92 -4.23 -20.11
CA PHE A 253 25.50 -2.89 -20.55
C PHE A 253 23.98 -2.81 -20.76
N SER A 254 23.37 -3.85 -21.37
CA SER A 254 21.95 -3.92 -21.63
C SER A 254 21.15 -3.89 -20.32
N LYS A 255 21.53 -4.72 -19.36
CA LYS A 255 20.85 -4.81 -18.05
C LYS A 255 20.97 -3.52 -17.27
N LYS A 256 22.16 -2.90 -17.24
CA LYS A 256 22.37 -1.62 -16.59
C LYS A 256 21.44 -0.54 -17.16
N LYS A 257 21.35 -0.45 -18.50
CA LYS A 257 20.48 0.48 -19.20
C LYS A 257 18.99 0.22 -18.90
N SER A 258 18.59 -1.05 -18.86
CA SER A 258 17.23 -1.49 -18.51
C SER A 258 16.86 -1.11 -17.07
N LEU A 259 17.75 -1.31 -16.10
CA LEU A 259 17.46 -0.96 -14.70
C LEU A 259 17.42 0.57 -14.48
N ILE A 260 18.21 1.35 -15.21
CA ILE A 260 18.11 2.82 -15.20
C ILE A 260 16.75 3.27 -15.76
N ALA A 261 16.31 2.66 -16.88
CA ALA A 261 15.00 2.94 -17.44
C ALA A 261 13.87 2.56 -16.46
N PHE A 262 13.99 1.43 -15.78
CA PHE A 262 13.03 1.01 -14.74
C PHE A 262 12.93 2.02 -13.60
N LYS A 263 14.06 2.51 -13.06
CA LYS A 263 14.07 3.57 -12.05
C LYS A 263 13.32 4.83 -12.50
N SER A 264 13.50 5.22 -13.75
CA SER A 264 12.77 6.36 -14.34
C SER A 264 11.26 6.09 -14.32
N ARG A 265 10.80 4.85 -14.57
CA ARG A 265 9.37 4.51 -14.52
C ARG A 265 8.79 4.56 -13.11
N LEU A 266 9.59 4.29 -12.08
CA LEU A 266 9.17 4.48 -10.69
C LEU A 266 8.92 5.97 -10.38
N ALA A 267 9.75 6.87 -10.89
CA ALA A 267 9.52 8.30 -10.77
C ALA A 267 8.25 8.73 -11.54
N TRP A 268 8.05 8.22 -12.75
CA TRP A 268 6.85 8.49 -13.54
C TRP A 268 5.57 8.02 -12.86
N HIS A 269 5.60 6.90 -12.16
CA HIS A 269 4.46 6.43 -11.37
C HIS A 269 3.99 7.51 -10.39
N CYS A 270 4.89 8.07 -9.57
CA CYS A 270 4.56 9.15 -8.65
C CYS A 270 4.16 10.45 -9.36
N HIS A 271 4.78 10.75 -10.51
CA HIS A 271 4.43 11.93 -11.32
C HIS A 271 2.98 11.84 -11.85
N PHE A 272 2.54 10.67 -12.31
CA PHE A 272 1.15 10.50 -12.76
C PHE A 272 0.15 10.56 -11.61
N ILE A 273 0.51 10.04 -10.44
CA ILE A 273 -0.32 10.22 -9.23
C ILE A 273 -0.42 11.70 -8.86
N GLN A 274 0.70 12.46 -8.94
CA GLN A 274 0.67 13.91 -8.73
C GLN A 274 -0.30 14.62 -9.68
N LYS A 275 -0.28 14.25 -10.96
CA LYS A 275 -1.21 14.82 -11.96
C LYS A 275 -2.68 14.47 -11.70
N LEU A 276 -2.93 13.30 -11.13
CA LEU A 276 -4.28 12.89 -10.73
C LEU A 276 -4.76 13.68 -9.51
N TYR A 277 -3.85 14.01 -8.60
CA TYR A 277 -4.13 14.75 -7.37
C TYR A 277 -4.35 16.25 -7.61
N ASP A 278 -3.59 16.87 -8.53
CA ASP A 278 -3.67 18.30 -8.90
C ASP A 278 -4.96 18.64 -9.67
#